data_357ded5d900c0e195a0cbb4007841d37
#
_entry.id   357ded5d900c0e195a0cbb4007841d37
#
_cell.length_a   1.000
_cell.length_b   1.000
_cell.length_c   1.000
_cell.angle_alpha   90.00
_cell.angle_beta   90.00
_cell.angle_gamma   90.00
#
_symmetry.space_group_name_H-M   'P 1'
#
loop_
_entity.id
_entity.type
_entity.pdbx_description
1 polymer ?
#
loop_
_entity_poly.entity_id
_entity_poly.type
_entity_poly.pdbx_seq_one_letter_code
_entity_poly.pdbx_strand_id
1 'polypeptide(L)'
;MAGKISFPVGVLFSGSGSYAQPARQGFRGAMTAIAHINASRRFPFNLQAHHFDPAGEADRYASLCRQLIRERDVRHVVGCTTSWSRKEAIPVVEKLDALLWYPCVYEGFEVSENLIYVAACANQHLVPLLDYIAPRFGSRAMLVGANYIWGWENNRIARDILHRSGGEVLGERFVSIGDTDIDHLIDEVREKRPDFILNNLIGPSSYAFLRAYQALGEADDRFRPEKCPIISCNLYEGEITGLGHAAAGHFTVSCYFRTLQSPENDSFLKTLAALDPGAIVDAFYAQAFSAVVMIAEAIMRCGSDDADLVRGALRGQSVDTPLGAISVDRWTNHVELPAHIGRACGRQFRNRQALT
;
A
#
# COMPACT_ATOMS: atom_id res chain seq x y z
N MET A 1 -18.58 -18.34 33.09
CA MET A 1 -18.70 -17.26 32.08
C MET A 1 -18.70 -17.94 30.73
N ALA A 2 -19.73 -17.73 29.90
CA ALA A 2 -19.72 -18.23 28.53
C ALA A 2 -18.54 -17.55 27.80
N GLY A 3 -17.73 -18.35 27.07
CA GLY A 3 -16.62 -17.82 26.28
C GLY A 3 -17.15 -16.86 25.22
N LYS A 4 -16.36 -15.84 24.84
CA LYS A 4 -16.69 -14.97 23.72
C LYS A 4 -16.82 -15.80 22.44
N ILE A 5 -17.79 -15.48 21.59
CA ILE A 5 -17.88 -16.02 20.22
C ILE A 5 -16.60 -15.62 19.45
N SER A 6 -16.07 -16.50 18.61
CA SER A 6 -14.91 -16.22 17.78
C SER A 6 -15.29 -16.27 16.30
N PHE A 7 -14.90 -15.24 15.55
CA PHE A 7 -15.07 -15.17 14.11
C PHE A 7 -13.72 -15.44 13.41
N PRO A 8 -13.66 -16.38 12.46
CA PRO A 8 -12.43 -16.68 11.73
C PRO A 8 -12.10 -15.58 10.73
N VAL A 9 -10.83 -15.16 10.69
CA VAL A 9 -10.30 -14.17 9.74
C VAL A 9 -9.08 -14.77 9.03
N GLY A 10 -9.12 -14.80 7.71
CA GLY A 10 -7.99 -15.22 6.89
C GLY A 10 -6.95 -14.12 6.78
N VAL A 11 -5.67 -14.48 6.87
CA VAL A 11 -4.53 -13.59 6.68
C VAL A 11 -3.65 -14.19 5.60
N LEU A 12 -3.57 -13.52 4.43
CA LEU A 12 -2.97 -14.06 3.22
C LEU A 12 -1.87 -13.14 2.68
N PHE A 13 -0.68 -13.22 3.27
CA PHE A 13 0.51 -12.45 2.90
C PHE A 13 1.72 -13.35 2.72
N SER A 14 2.60 -12.99 1.76
CA SER A 14 3.85 -13.72 1.50
C SER A 14 4.99 -13.28 2.41
N GLY A 15 5.68 -14.23 3.04
CA GLY A 15 6.89 -14.00 3.82
C GLY A 15 8.16 -13.86 2.97
N SER A 16 8.10 -14.20 1.67
CA SER A 16 9.23 -14.24 0.72
C SER A 16 8.88 -13.63 -0.64
N GLY A 17 9.85 -13.61 -1.56
CA GLY A 17 9.73 -13.03 -2.90
C GLY A 17 9.98 -11.52 -2.95
N SER A 18 9.87 -10.93 -4.14
CA SER A 18 10.17 -9.51 -4.40
C SER A 18 9.30 -8.51 -3.62
N TYR A 19 8.16 -8.97 -3.12
CA TYR A 19 7.19 -8.20 -2.33
C TYR A 19 7.20 -8.56 -0.83
N ALA A 20 8.20 -9.29 -0.37
CA ALA A 20 8.25 -9.77 1.02
C ALA A 20 8.24 -8.64 2.04
N GLN A 21 8.87 -7.49 1.74
CA GLN A 21 8.93 -6.36 2.68
C GLN A 21 7.54 -5.77 2.94
N PRO A 22 6.78 -5.27 1.95
CA PRO A 22 5.43 -4.77 2.18
C PRO A 22 4.47 -5.85 2.70
N ALA A 23 4.58 -7.09 2.23
CA ALA A 23 3.75 -8.19 2.68
C ALA A 23 3.95 -8.48 4.18
N ARG A 24 5.19 -8.46 4.69
CA ARG A 24 5.47 -8.62 6.12
C ARG A 24 4.87 -7.49 6.96
N GLN A 25 4.89 -6.25 6.47
CA GLN A 25 4.25 -5.14 7.17
C GLN A 25 2.73 -5.31 7.22
N GLY A 26 2.11 -5.68 6.11
CA GLY A 26 0.67 -6.00 6.05
C GLY A 26 0.29 -7.16 7.00
N PHE A 27 1.08 -8.24 7.00
CA PHE A 27 0.89 -9.36 7.92
C PHE A 27 0.95 -8.91 9.39
N ARG A 28 2.00 -8.18 9.78
CA ARG A 28 2.16 -7.68 11.15
C ARG A 28 1.00 -6.76 11.54
N GLY A 29 0.60 -5.84 10.65
CA GLY A 29 -0.52 -4.95 10.87
C GLY A 29 -1.83 -5.69 11.14
N ALA A 30 -2.15 -6.69 10.33
CA ALA A 30 -3.34 -7.52 10.51
C ALA A 30 -3.31 -8.31 11.83
N MET A 31 -2.19 -8.97 12.14
CA MET A 31 -2.04 -9.76 13.37
C MET A 31 -2.10 -8.88 14.63
N THR A 32 -1.49 -7.70 14.59
CA THR A 32 -1.54 -6.77 15.73
C THR A 32 -2.94 -6.19 15.93
N ALA A 33 -3.67 -5.93 14.85
CA ALA A 33 -5.07 -5.50 14.95
C ALA A 33 -5.97 -6.58 15.56
N ILE A 34 -5.80 -7.85 15.16
CA ILE A 34 -6.52 -8.98 15.77
C ILE A 34 -6.22 -9.06 17.27
N ALA A 35 -4.95 -8.94 17.66
CA ALA A 35 -4.57 -8.91 19.08
C ALA A 35 -5.21 -7.71 19.82
N HIS A 36 -5.22 -6.53 19.20
CA HIS A 36 -5.86 -5.33 19.74
C HIS A 36 -7.36 -5.52 19.97
N ILE A 37 -8.08 -6.05 18.98
CA ILE A 37 -9.53 -6.34 19.08
C ILE A 37 -9.79 -7.32 20.20
N ASN A 38 -9.02 -8.40 20.28
CA ASN A 38 -9.21 -9.47 21.26
C ASN A 38 -8.90 -9.01 22.69
N ALA A 39 -7.96 -8.09 22.88
CA ALA A 39 -7.66 -7.48 24.17
C ALA A 39 -8.70 -6.45 24.61
N SER A 40 -9.47 -5.89 23.69
CA SER A 40 -10.45 -4.83 23.95
C SER A 40 -11.71 -5.40 24.63
N ARG A 41 -12.19 -4.67 25.67
CA ARG A 41 -13.49 -4.96 26.29
C ARG A 41 -14.67 -4.45 25.45
N ARG A 42 -14.43 -3.64 24.45
CA ARG A 42 -15.45 -3.07 23.58
C ARG A 42 -16.13 -4.12 22.72
N PHE A 43 -15.37 -5.14 22.27
CA PHE A 43 -15.88 -6.19 21.41
C PHE A 43 -16.34 -7.41 22.22
N PRO A 44 -17.62 -7.83 22.12
CA PRO A 44 -18.14 -8.99 22.82
C PRO A 44 -17.72 -10.34 22.20
N PHE A 45 -16.89 -10.32 21.18
CA PHE A 45 -16.36 -11.46 20.43
C PHE A 45 -14.83 -11.39 20.32
N ASN A 46 -14.25 -12.46 19.80
CA ASN A 46 -12.84 -12.50 19.39
C ASN A 46 -12.74 -12.68 17.88
N LEU A 47 -11.59 -12.30 17.30
CA LEU A 47 -11.19 -12.67 15.94
C LEU A 47 -10.14 -13.77 16.01
N GLN A 48 -10.32 -14.84 15.23
CA GLN A 48 -9.38 -15.97 15.16
C GLN A 48 -8.63 -15.91 13.83
N ALA A 49 -7.32 -15.62 13.88
CA ALA A 49 -6.48 -15.56 12.69
C ALA A 49 -6.19 -16.95 12.13
N HIS A 50 -6.37 -17.12 10.82
CA HIS A 50 -5.90 -18.26 10.03
C HIS A 50 -4.95 -17.74 8.95
N HIS A 51 -3.65 -18.01 9.08
CA HIS A 51 -2.62 -17.53 8.16
C HIS A 51 -2.14 -18.63 7.23
N PHE A 52 -2.05 -18.29 5.92
CA PHE A 52 -1.33 -19.07 4.92
C PHE A 52 -0.33 -18.18 4.18
N ASP A 53 0.84 -18.73 3.88
CA ASP A 53 1.93 -18.05 3.18
C ASP A 53 2.03 -18.56 1.72
N PRO A 54 1.74 -17.71 0.72
CA PRO A 54 1.93 -18.04 -0.69
C PRO A 54 3.40 -18.18 -1.14
N ALA A 55 4.35 -17.84 -0.26
CA ALA A 55 5.80 -17.94 -0.51
C ALA A 55 6.29 -17.13 -1.73
N GLY A 56 5.65 -16.00 -2.04
CA GLY A 56 6.01 -15.14 -3.17
C GLY A 56 5.44 -15.56 -4.52
N GLU A 57 4.69 -16.66 -4.58
CA GLU A 57 4.14 -17.21 -5.80
C GLU A 57 2.68 -16.78 -6.02
N ALA A 58 2.41 -16.06 -7.11
CA ALA A 58 1.10 -15.46 -7.38
C ALA A 58 0.00 -16.51 -7.57
N ASP A 59 0.28 -17.60 -8.25
CA ASP A 59 -0.66 -18.69 -8.55
C ASP A 59 -1.12 -19.47 -7.31
N ARG A 60 -0.36 -19.42 -6.21
CA ARG A 60 -0.76 -20.03 -4.95
C ARG A 60 -1.87 -19.28 -4.21
N TYR A 61 -2.07 -17.99 -4.50
CA TYR A 61 -3.07 -17.17 -3.80
C TYR A 61 -4.49 -17.71 -3.98
N ALA A 62 -4.87 -18.11 -5.19
CA ALA A 62 -6.20 -18.68 -5.45
C ALA A 62 -6.46 -19.97 -4.64
N SER A 63 -5.49 -20.89 -4.60
CA SER A 63 -5.62 -22.16 -3.90
C SER A 63 -5.66 -21.96 -2.37
N LEU A 64 -4.79 -21.13 -1.81
CA LEU A 64 -4.73 -20.84 -0.39
C LEU A 64 -5.93 -20.02 0.09
N CYS A 65 -6.41 -19.06 -0.71
CA CYS A 65 -7.65 -18.33 -0.44
C CYS A 65 -8.85 -19.30 -0.34
N ARG A 66 -8.94 -20.25 -1.29
CA ARG A 66 -9.98 -21.29 -1.25
C ARG A 66 -9.90 -22.18 -0.01
N GLN A 67 -8.69 -22.54 0.41
CA GLN A 67 -8.48 -23.32 1.64
C GLN A 67 -8.91 -22.55 2.90
N LEU A 68 -8.56 -21.25 3.00
CA LEU A 68 -9.04 -20.42 4.10
C LEU A 68 -10.57 -20.41 4.20
N ILE A 69 -11.26 -20.23 3.09
CA ILE A 69 -12.72 -20.14 3.07
C ILE A 69 -13.37 -21.51 3.37
N ARG A 70 -12.91 -22.59 2.72
CA ARG A 70 -13.58 -23.89 2.81
C ARG A 70 -13.20 -24.74 4.01
N GLU A 71 -11.92 -24.65 4.43
CA GLU A 71 -11.39 -25.52 5.47
C GLU A 71 -11.33 -24.84 6.84
N ARG A 72 -11.38 -23.51 6.87
CA ARG A 72 -11.32 -22.68 8.10
C ARG A 72 -12.56 -21.83 8.32
N ASP A 73 -13.59 -22.01 7.48
CA ASP A 73 -14.84 -21.24 7.53
C ASP A 73 -14.65 -19.71 7.54
N VAL A 74 -13.60 -19.24 6.88
CA VAL A 74 -13.26 -17.83 6.79
C VAL A 74 -14.22 -17.13 5.82
N ARG A 75 -14.83 -16.02 6.26
CA ARG A 75 -15.65 -15.13 5.43
C ARG A 75 -14.90 -13.83 5.03
N HIS A 76 -13.86 -13.48 5.76
CA HIS A 76 -13.07 -12.27 5.56
C HIS A 76 -11.60 -12.64 5.42
N VAL A 77 -11.00 -12.35 4.26
CA VAL A 77 -9.58 -12.53 3.98
C VAL A 77 -8.92 -11.16 3.90
N VAL A 78 -7.98 -10.88 4.79
CA VAL A 78 -7.12 -9.70 4.72
C VAL A 78 -5.81 -10.10 4.05
N GLY A 79 -5.48 -9.49 2.93
CA GLY A 79 -4.24 -9.87 2.27
C GLY A 79 -4.13 -9.49 0.82
N CYS A 80 -3.25 -10.21 0.16
CA CYS A 80 -2.70 -9.93 -1.14
C CYS A 80 -1.83 -8.66 -1.13
N THR A 81 -0.75 -8.65 -1.91
CA THR A 81 0.15 -7.49 -1.96
C THR A 81 0.23 -6.97 -3.38
N THR A 82 0.27 -7.85 -4.37
CA THR A 82 0.40 -7.48 -5.77
C THR A 82 -0.95 -7.48 -6.47
N SER A 83 -1.05 -6.74 -7.57
CA SER A 83 -2.23 -6.80 -8.44
C SER A 83 -2.46 -8.21 -9.00
N TRP A 84 -1.39 -8.98 -9.25
CA TRP A 84 -1.52 -10.39 -9.64
C TRP A 84 -2.16 -11.22 -8.54
N SER A 85 -1.62 -11.17 -7.32
CA SER A 85 -2.17 -11.94 -6.20
C SER A 85 -3.63 -11.59 -5.90
N ARG A 86 -4.00 -10.32 -6.02
CA ARG A 86 -5.38 -9.87 -5.90
C ARG A 86 -6.26 -10.49 -6.98
N LYS A 87 -5.84 -10.40 -8.24
CA LYS A 87 -6.59 -10.93 -9.38
C LYS A 87 -6.77 -12.47 -9.31
N GLU A 88 -5.83 -13.19 -8.74
CA GLU A 88 -5.97 -14.63 -8.46
C GLU A 88 -7.01 -14.91 -7.35
N ALA A 89 -7.10 -14.05 -6.34
CA ALA A 89 -8.02 -14.23 -5.23
C ALA A 89 -9.47 -13.82 -5.55
N ILE A 90 -9.68 -12.83 -6.43
CA ILE A 90 -11.02 -12.29 -6.77
C ILE A 90 -12.02 -13.39 -7.19
N PRO A 91 -11.73 -14.24 -8.19
CA PRO A 91 -12.68 -15.26 -8.60
C PRO A 91 -13.03 -16.27 -7.50
N VAL A 92 -12.12 -16.43 -6.53
CA VAL A 92 -12.34 -17.35 -5.40
C VAL A 92 -13.32 -16.75 -4.40
N VAL A 93 -13.12 -15.49 -3.98
CA VAL A 93 -14.00 -14.83 -3.02
C VAL A 93 -15.39 -14.58 -3.62
N GLU A 94 -15.50 -14.24 -4.90
CA GLU A 94 -16.77 -14.10 -5.63
C GLU A 94 -17.53 -15.42 -5.69
N LYS A 95 -16.85 -16.52 -6.01
CA LYS A 95 -17.50 -17.84 -6.12
C LYS A 95 -17.92 -18.42 -4.77
N LEU A 96 -17.22 -18.05 -3.69
CA LEU A 96 -17.42 -18.64 -2.36
C LEU A 96 -18.08 -17.66 -1.37
N ASP A 97 -18.56 -16.53 -1.86
CA ASP A 97 -19.32 -15.54 -1.11
C ASP A 97 -18.57 -15.05 0.15
N ALA A 98 -17.29 -14.70 -0.04
CA ALA A 98 -16.42 -14.16 0.98
C ALA A 98 -15.96 -12.74 0.59
N LEU A 99 -15.39 -11.97 1.52
CA LEU A 99 -14.81 -10.65 1.27
C LEU A 99 -13.28 -10.70 1.32
N LEU A 100 -12.64 -10.18 0.27
CA LEU A 100 -11.23 -9.85 0.30
C LEU A 100 -11.05 -8.38 0.72
N TRP A 101 -10.27 -8.14 1.76
CA TRP A 101 -9.87 -6.83 2.24
C TRP A 101 -8.46 -6.57 1.74
N TYR A 102 -8.35 -5.73 0.72
CA TYR A 102 -7.10 -5.49 0.01
C TYR A 102 -6.40 -4.21 0.52
N PRO A 103 -5.34 -4.33 1.34
CA PRO A 103 -4.70 -3.19 1.99
C PRO A 103 -3.42 -2.74 1.26
N CYS A 104 -3.36 -2.83 -0.05
CA CYS A 104 -2.17 -2.48 -0.82
C CYS A 104 -2.51 -1.47 -1.92
N VAL A 105 -1.69 -0.42 -2.02
CA VAL A 105 -1.78 0.57 -3.10
C VAL A 105 -1.78 -0.12 -4.47
N TYR A 106 -2.62 0.37 -5.39
CA TYR A 106 -2.76 -0.26 -6.69
C TYR A 106 -3.17 0.72 -7.80
N GLU A 107 -3.19 0.22 -9.04
CA GLU A 107 -3.42 1.00 -10.26
C GLU A 107 -4.85 1.52 -10.45
N GLY A 108 -5.85 0.94 -9.76
CA GLY A 108 -7.26 1.26 -9.99
C GLY A 108 -7.92 0.42 -11.08
N PHE A 109 -9.00 0.94 -11.67
CA PHE A 109 -9.75 0.36 -12.79
C PHE A 109 -10.36 -1.02 -12.51
N GLU A 110 -10.72 -1.28 -11.27
CA GLU A 110 -11.31 -2.53 -10.84
C GLU A 110 -12.39 -2.26 -9.79
N VAL A 111 -13.50 -2.97 -9.88
CA VAL A 111 -14.58 -2.98 -8.89
C VAL A 111 -15.07 -4.41 -8.77
N SER A 112 -15.16 -4.91 -7.54
CA SER A 112 -15.82 -6.18 -7.21
C SER A 112 -16.67 -5.99 -5.96
N GLU A 113 -17.83 -6.61 -5.93
CA GLU A 113 -18.67 -6.59 -4.72
C GLU A 113 -18.05 -7.37 -3.56
N ASN A 114 -17.16 -8.31 -3.87
CA ASN A 114 -16.48 -9.15 -2.89
C ASN A 114 -15.11 -8.61 -2.48
N LEU A 115 -14.78 -7.36 -2.83
CA LEU A 115 -13.57 -6.68 -2.38
C LEU A 115 -13.90 -5.39 -1.63
N ILE A 116 -13.14 -5.16 -0.55
CA ILE A 116 -13.02 -3.84 0.09
C ILE A 116 -11.59 -3.36 -0.15
N TYR A 117 -11.45 -2.26 -0.90
CA TYR A 117 -10.14 -1.70 -1.27
C TYR A 117 -9.69 -0.71 -0.18
N VAL A 118 -8.91 -1.21 0.80
CA VAL A 118 -8.41 -0.41 1.94
C VAL A 118 -7.07 0.22 1.59
N ALA A 119 -6.95 0.75 0.37
CA ALA A 119 -5.73 1.36 -0.13
C ALA A 119 -6.02 2.37 -1.23
N ALA A 120 -5.07 3.29 -1.42
CA ALA A 120 -5.18 4.33 -2.43
C ALA A 120 -5.03 3.75 -3.85
N CYS A 121 -5.77 4.30 -4.80
CA CYS A 121 -5.57 4.12 -6.24
C CYS A 121 -5.16 5.45 -6.90
N ALA A 122 -4.96 5.47 -8.21
CA ALA A 122 -4.25 6.53 -8.91
C ALA A 122 -4.74 7.97 -8.63
N ASN A 123 -6.04 8.17 -8.45
CA ASN A 123 -6.61 9.48 -8.11
C ASN A 123 -6.26 9.93 -6.68
N GLN A 124 -5.97 8.99 -5.77
CA GLN A 124 -5.62 9.26 -4.37
C GLN A 124 -4.10 9.22 -4.11
N HIS A 125 -3.28 8.83 -5.10
CA HIS A 125 -1.82 8.84 -4.94
C HIS A 125 -1.11 9.57 -6.08
N LEU A 126 -1.23 9.13 -7.33
CA LEU A 126 -0.42 9.65 -8.45
C LEU A 126 -0.81 11.07 -8.84
N VAL A 127 -2.13 11.36 -8.90
CA VAL A 127 -2.62 12.71 -9.23
C VAL A 127 -2.10 13.75 -8.23
N PRO A 128 -2.35 13.61 -6.91
CA PRO A 128 -1.84 14.58 -5.94
C PRO A 128 -0.31 14.66 -5.89
N LEU A 129 0.40 13.56 -6.16
CA LEU A 129 1.86 13.59 -6.23
C LEU A 129 2.36 14.45 -7.39
N LEU A 130 1.82 14.28 -8.59
CA LEU A 130 2.21 15.07 -9.76
C LEU A 130 1.82 16.54 -9.62
N ASP A 131 0.64 16.83 -9.07
CA ASP A 131 0.18 18.20 -8.78
C ASP A 131 1.11 18.91 -7.78
N TYR A 132 1.72 18.17 -6.87
CA TYR A 132 2.69 18.72 -5.94
C TYR A 132 4.08 18.92 -6.57
N ILE A 133 4.54 17.99 -7.39
CA ILE A 133 5.92 17.95 -7.92
C ILE A 133 6.10 18.87 -9.12
N ALA A 134 5.21 18.84 -10.12
CA ALA A 134 5.40 19.55 -11.37
C ALA A 134 5.58 21.07 -11.21
N PRO A 135 4.80 21.77 -10.35
CA PRO A 135 5.03 23.21 -10.15
C PRO A 135 6.35 23.58 -9.46
N ARG A 136 7.03 22.60 -8.84
CA ARG A 136 8.24 22.82 -8.02
C ARG A 136 9.54 22.47 -8.73
N PHE A 137 9.50 21.46 -9.59
CA PHE A 137 10.70 20.90 -10.22
C PHE A 137 10.67 21.02 -11.73
N GLY A 138 9.51 21.22 -12.34
CA GLY A 138 9.28 21.18 -13.77
C GLY A 138 8.41 20.00 -14.18
N SER A 139 8.11 19.87 -15.47
CA SER A 139 7.13 18.90 -15.99
C SER A 139 7.73 17.97 -17.07
N ARG A 140 9.06 17.89 -17.18
CA ARG A 140 9.77 16.96 -18.06
C ARG A 140 10.18 15.74 -17.26
N ALA A 141 9.48 14.62 -17.46
CA ALA A 141 9.61 13.43 -16.64
C ALA A 141 10.28 12.27 -17.38
N MET A 142 11.02 11.44 -16.64
CA MET A 142 11.31 10.08 -17.03
C MET A 142 10.47 9.13 -16.18
N LEU A 143 9.88 8.11 -16.81
CA LEU A 143 9.03 7.12 -16.16
C LEU A 143 9.74 5.76 -16.15
N VAL A 144 9.93 5.17 -14.98
CA VAL A 144 10.47 3.82 -14.84
C VAL A 144 9.48 2.95 -14.07
N GLY A 145 9.24 1.73 -14.51
CA GLY A 145 8.26 0.85 -13.90
C GLY A 145 8.66 -0.62 -13.94
N ALA A 146 8.10 -1.39 -13.02
CA ALA A 146 8.18 -2.84 -13.11
C ALA A 146 7.36 -3.33 -14.30
N ASN A 147 7.86 -4.35 -15.01
CA ASN A 147 7.22 -4.90 -16.21
C ASN A 147 6.02 -5.78 -15.86
N TYR A 148 5.00 -5.16 -15.28
CA TYR A 148 3.68 -5.74 -15.01
C TYR A 148 2.63 -4.64 -14.80
N ILE A 149 1.39 -5.01 -14.60
CA ILE A 149 0.21 -4.13 -14.63
C ILE A 149 0.35 -2.85 -13.76
N TRP A 150 0.94 -2.94 -12.56
CA TRP A 150 1.20 -1.77 -11.70
C TRP A 150 2.08 -0.73 -12.42
N GLY A 151 3.23 -1.16 -12.96
CA GLY A 151 4.15 -0.26 -13.67
C GLY A 151 3.51 0.31 -14.93
N TRP A 152 2.86 -0.53 -15.72
CA TRP A 152 2.24 -0.11 -16.99
C TRP A 152 1.15 0.93 -16.79
N GLU A 153 0.21 0.66 -15.87
CA GLU A 153 -0.95 1.53 -15.68
C GLU A 153 -0.57 2.84 -14.97
N ASN A 154 0.29 2.81 -13.96
CA ASN A 154 0.72 4.05 -13.32
C ASN A 154 1.53 4.94 -14.26
N ASN A 155 2.43 4.37 -15.06
CA ASN A 155 3.15 5.13 -16.08
C ASN A 155 2.19 5.68 -17.14
N ARG A 156 1.22 4.89 -17.61
CA ARG A 156 0.19 5.35 -18.57
C ARG A 156 -0.59 6.54 -18.01
N ILE A 157 -1.06 6.45 -16.77
CA ILE A 157 -1.80 7.53 -16.12
C ILE A 157 -0.92 8.77 -15.95
N ALA A 158 0.33 8.59 -15.51
CA ALA A 158 1.28 9.70 -15.36
C ALA A 158 1.53 10.41 -16.69
N ARG A 159 1.73 9.67 -17.76
CA ARG A 159 1.89 10.21 -19.12
C ARG A 159 0.66 11.01 -19.55
N ASP A 160 -0.54 10.48 -19.32
CA ASP A 160 -1.78 11.18 -19.67
C ASP A 160 -1.96 12.48 -18.88
N ILE A 161 -1.63 12.48 -17.57
CA ILE A 161 -1.68 13.68 -16.72
C ILE A 161 -0.67 14.72 -17.20
N LEU A 162 0.59 14.31 -17.43
CA LEU A 162 1.65 15.22 -17.87
C LEU A 162 1.31 15.86 -19.22
N HIS A 163 0.88 15.07 -20.20
CA HIS A 163 0.49 15.61 -21.51
C HIS A 163 -0.66 16.62 -21.40
N ARG A 164 -1.69 16.34 -20.60
CA ARG A 164 -2.82 17.27 -20.40
C ARG A 164 -2.41 18.58 -19.71
N SER A 165 -1.39 18.54 -18.85
CA SER A 165 -0.85 19.72 -18.18
C SER A 165 0.26 20.43 -18.95
N GLY A 166 0.54 20.03 -20.20
CA GLY A 166 1.58 20.61 -21.03
C GLY A 166 3.01 20.16 -20.69
N GLY A 167 3.13 19.06 -19.93
CA GLY A 167 4.41 18.42 -19.62
C GLY A 167 4.88 17.46 -20.72
N GLU A 168 6.06 16.90 -20.53
CA GLU A 168 6.73 16.03 -21.49
C GLU A 168 7.25 14.76 -20.80
N VAL A 169 7.02 13.59 -21.40
CA VAL A 169 7.66 12.33 -21.03
C VAL A 169 8.86 12.10 -21.92
N LEU A 170 10.07 12.26 -21.37
CA LEU A 170 11.33 12.15 -22.09
C LEU A 170 11.72 10.71 -22.40
N GLY A 171 11.26 9.77 -21.55
CA GLY A 171 11.49 8.35 -21.71
C GLY A 171 10.60 7.54 -20.79
N GLU A 172 10.31 6.31 -21.21
CA GLU A 172 9.55 5.34 -20.44
C GLU A 172 10.22 3.98 -20.55
N ARG A 173 10.51 3.34 -19.42
CA ARG A 173 11.21 2.05 -19.38
C ARG A 173 10.58 1.12 -18.37
N PHE A 174 10.60 -0.16 -18.70
CA PHE A 174 10.10 -1.24 -17.85
C PHE A 174 11.20 -2.26 -17.59
N VAL A 175 11.32 -2.68 -16.33
CA VAL A 175 12.30 -3.65 -15.86
C VAL A 175 11.57 -4.87 -15.29
N SER A 176 12.06 -6.06 -15.56
CA SER A 176 11.52 -7.29 -14.99
C SER A 176 11.57 -7.23 -13.46
N ILE A 177 10.54 -7.78 -12.80
CA ILE A 177 10.47 -7.78 -11.33
C ILE A 177 11.67 -8.53 -10.75
N GLY A 178 12.42 -7.86 -9.88
CA GLY A 178 13.61 -8.42 -9.23
C GLY A 178 14.91 -8.30 -10.04
N ASP A 179 14.84 -7.85 -11.27
CA ASP A 179 16.01 -7.56 -12.06
C ASP A 179 16.73 -6.30 -11.51
N THR A 180 18.03 -6.38 -11.33
CA THR A 180 18.87 -5.32 -10.78
C THR A 180 19.89 -4.77 -11.80
N ASP A 181 19.85 -5.23 -13.04
CA ASP A 181 20.63 -4.66 -14.15
C ASP A 181 19.93 -3.39 -14.65
N ILE A 182 20.26 -2.27 -14.02
CA ILE A 182 19.59 -0.98 -14.23
C ILE A 182 20.52 0.11 -14.78
N ASP A 183 21.74 -0.19 -15.13
CA ASP A 183 22.72 0.82 -15.58
C ASP A 183 22.24 1.55 -16.83
N HIS A 184 21.57 0.85 -17.74
CA HIS A 184 20.95 1.44 -18.92
C HIS A 184 19.90 2.52 -18.59
N LEU A 185 19.20 2.41 -17.45
CA LEU A 185 18.26 3.44 -16.99
C LEU A 185 19.00 4.70 -16.53
N ILE A 186 20.12 4.52 -15.84
CA ILE A 186 20.96 5.62 -15.34
C ILE A 186 21.59 6.37 -16.52
N ASP A 187 22.05 5.66 -17.55
CA ASP A 187 22.60 6.28 -18.76
C ASP A 187 21.54 7.10 -19.51
N GLU A 188 20.30 6.59 -19.60
CA GLU A 188 19.21 7.33 -20.22
C GLU A 188 18.81 8.58 -19.39
N VAL A 189 18.76 8.47 -18.06
CA VAL A 189 18.54 9.63 -17.18
C VAL A 189 19.61 10.69 -17.40
N ARG A 190 20.88 10.30 -17.50
CA ARG A 190 22.01 11.20 -17.74
C ARG A 190 21.88 11.93 -19.11
N GLU A 191 21.47 11.20 -20.14
CA GLU A 191 21.25 11.75 -21.48
C GLU A 191 20.06 12.69 -21.54
N LYS A 192 18.90 12.25 -21.03
CA LYS A 192 17.60 12.95 -21.17
C LYS A 192 17.46 14.15 -20.24
N ARG A 193 18.14 14.15 -19.09
CA ARG A 193 18.13 15.24 -18.10
C ARG A 193 16.71 15.65 -17.70
N PRO A 194 15.90 14.75 -17.12
CA PRO A 194 14.55 15.06 -16.67
C PRO A 194 14.54 16.08 -15.53
N ASP A 195 13.37 16.65 -15.26
CA ASP A 195 13.13 17.48 -14.08
C ASP A 195 12.82 16.64 -12.84
N PHE A 196 12.22 15.45 -13.05
CA PHE A 196 12.01 14.43 -12.04
C PHE A 196 11.88 13.04 -12.68
N ILE A 197 11.98 11.99 -11.85
CA ILE A 197 11.81 10.60 -12.29
C ILE A 197 10.66 9.98 -11.47
N LEU A 198 9.62 9.45 -12.14
CA LEU A 198 8.61 8.62 -11.49
C LEU A 198 9.11 7.18 -11.45
N ASN A 199 9.30 6.68 -10.23
CA ASN A 199 9.77 5.32 -9.97
C ASN A 199 8.63 4.42 -9.51
N ASN A 200 8.12 3.58 -10.40
CA ASN A 200 7.17 2.49 -10.17
C ASN A 200 7.84 1.11 -10.20
N LEU A 201 9.18 1.05 -10.03
CA LEU A 201 9.90 -0.19 -9.79
C LEU A 201 9.58 -0.74 -8.39
N ILE A 202 9.85 -2.01 -8.16
CA ILE A 202 9.45 -2.70 -6.94
C ILE A 202 10.62 -3.51 -6.38
N GLY A 203 10.77 -3.47 -5.04
CA GLY A 203 11.71 -4.28 -4.30
C GLY A 203 13.15 -4.12 -4.79
N PRO A 204 13.87 -5.21 -5.08
CA PRO A 204 15.30 -5.17 -5.44
C PRO A 204 15.61 -4.24 -6.62
N SER A 205 14.76 -4.20 -7.66
CA SER A 205 14.94 -3.31 -8.83
C SER A 205 14.88 -1.84 -8.43
N SER A 206 13.89 -1.46 -7.60
CA SER A 206 13.77 -0.08 -7.08
C SER A 206 14.96 0.30 -6.21
N TYR A 207 15.44 -0.63 -5.37
CA TYR A 207 16.57 -0.36 -4.47
C TYR A 207 17.89 -0.23 -5.24
N ALA A 208 18.10 -1.03 -6.28
CA ALA A 208 19.26 -0.90 -7.17
C ALA A 208 19.24 0.45 -7.88
N PHE A 209 18.08 0.85 -8.42
CA PHE A 209 17.90 2.11 -9.11
C PHE A 209 18.18 3.31 -8.19
N LEU A 210 17.63 3.34 -6.98
CA LEU A 210 17.86 4.43 -6.03
C LEU A 210 19.33 4.56 -5.64
N ARG A 211 20.05 3.45 -5.44
CA ARG A 211 21.50 3.47 -5.12
C ARG A 211 22.34 3.98 -6.29
N ALA A 212 22.05 3.51 -7.50
CA ALA A 212 22.77 3.95 -8.70
C ALA A 212 22.47 5.43 -9.01
N TYR A 213 21.22 5.87 -8.77
CA TYR A 213 20.87 7.27 -8.89
C TYR A 213 21.55 8.17 -7.85
N GLN A 214 21.72 7.70 -6.62
CA GLN A 214 22.53 8.40 -5.61
C GLN A 214 23.97 8.62 -6.13
N ALA A 215 24.63 7.56 -6.65
CA ALA A 215 25.97 7.68 -7.20
C ALA A 215 26.05 8.66 -8.38
N LEU A 216 25.01 8.72 -9.24
CA LEU A 216 24.90 9.72 -10.30
C LEU A 216 24.82 11.13 -9.73
N GLY A 217 24.03 11.37 -8.70
CA GLY A 217 23.89 12.66 -8.02
C GLY A 217 25.14 13.13 -7.26
N GLU A 218 25.97 12.19 -6.81
CA GLU A 218 27.30 12.46 -6.23
C GLU A 218 28.30 12.90 -7.30
N ALA A 219 28.18 12.37 -8.52
CA ALA A 219 29.05 12.70 -9.66
C ALA A 219 28.61 13.98 -10.41
N ASP A 220 27.30 14.26 -10.44
CA ASP A 220 26.73 15.44 -11.11
C ASP A 220 25.60 16.03 -10.26
N ASP A 221 25.82 17.23 -9.74
CA ASP A 221 24.90 18.00 -8.89
C ASP A 221 23.51 18.22 -9.51
N ARG A 222 23.37 18.11 -10.81
CA ARG A 222 22.08 18.22 -11.51
C ARG A 222 21.10 17.13 -11.07
N PHE A 223 21.61 15.94 -10.77
CA PHE A 223 20.81 14.77 -10.40
C PHE A 223 20.63 14.61 -8.89
N ARG A 224 21.03 15.63 -8.11
CA ARG A 224 20.68 15.63 -6.68
C ARG A 224 19.18 15.81 -6.47
N PRO A 225 18.61 15.21 -5.42
CA PRO A 225 17.15 15.27 -5.15
C PRO A 225 16.57 16.67 -5.02
N GLU A 226 17.39 17.68 -4.74
CA GLU A 226 16.99 19.10 -4.69
C GLU A 226 16.70 19.69 -6.07
N LYS A 227 17.25 19.10 -7.15
CA LYS A 227 17.13 19.56 -8.53
C LYS A 227 16.34 18.59 -9.42
N CYS A 228 16.53 17.29 -9.21
CA CYS A 228 15.87 16.22 -9.96
C CYS A 228 15.50 15.08 -8.99
N PRO A 229 14.37 15.17 -8.29
CA PRO A 229 13.97 14.12 -7.37
C PRO A 229 13.47 12.87 -8.08
N ILE A 230 13.68 11.71 -7.44
CA ILE A 230 12.85 10.54 -7.68
C ILE A 230 11.55 10.72 -6.89
N ILE A 231 10.42 10.42 -7.52
CA ILE A 231 9.10 10.40 -6.89
C ILE A 231 8.48 9.00 -7.01
N SER A 232 7.68 8.60 -6.02
CA SER A 232 7.14 7.25 -5.96
C SER A 232 5.76 7.22 -5.30
N CYS A 233 4.96 6.19 -5.60
CA CYS A 233 3.70 5.91 -4.93
C CYS A 233 3.79 4.68 -4.01
N ASN A 234 4.96 4.06 -3.88
CA ASN A 234 5.16 2.80 -3.15
C ASN A 234 6.47 2.76 -2.35
N LEU A 235 7.11 3.89 -2.09
CA LEU A 235 8.30 3.98 -1.25
C LEU A 235 7.91 4.43 0.17
N TYR A 236 7.99 3.53 1.14
CA TYR A 236 7.53 3.77 2.51
C TYR A 236 8.63 3.50 3.55
N GLU A 237 8.33 3.69 4.84
CA GLU A 237 9.30 3.58 5.95
C GLU A 237 9.99 2.22 5.99
N GLY A 238 9.25 1.14 5.69
CA GLY A 238 9.80 -0.21 5.65
C GLY A 238 10.92 -0.38 4.64
N GLU A 239 10.83 0.30 3.49
CA GLU A 239 11.78 0.20 2.40
C GLU A 239 12.96 1.15 2.57
N ILE A 240 12.71 2.42 2.97
CA ILE A 240 13.79 3.40 3.15
C ILE A 240 14.76 3.04 4.27
N THR A 241 14.33 2.20 5.24
CA THR A 241 15.21 1.74 6.33
C THR A 241 16.42 0.97 5.79
N GLY A 242 16.28 0.21 4.69
CA GLY A 242 17.35 -0.52 4.02
C GLY A 242 18.13 0.28 2.98
N LEU A 243 17.65 1.48 2.61
CA LEU A 243 18.24 2.32 1.55
C LEU A 243 19.17 3.40 2.11
N GLY A 244 18.98 3.83 3.36
CA GLY A 244 19.83 4.84 3.98
C GLY A 244 19.83 6.16 3.18
N HIS A 245 21.02 6.61 2.79
CA HIS A 245 21.17 7.87 2.04
C HIS A 245 20.60 7.82 0.63
N ALA A 246 20.46 6.64 0.02
CA ALA A 246 19.95 6.53 -1.34
C ALA A 246 18.47 6.95 -1.47
N ALA A 247 17.71 6.89 -0.38
CA ALA A 247 16.34 7.40 -0.37
C ALA A 247 16.25 8.90 0.00
N ALA A 248 17.31 9.48 0.58
CA ALA A 248 17.25 10.81 1.18
C ALA A 248 16.92 11.90 0.15
N GLY A 249 15.97 12.77 0.48
CA GLY A 249 15.58 13.91 -0.35
C GLY A 249 14.52 13.60 -1.41
N HIS A 250 14.26 12.34 -1.71
CA HIS A 250 13.24 11.89 -2.65
C HIS A 250 11.83 11.97 -2.06
N PHE A 251 10.80 11.97 -2.92
CA PHE A 251 9.43 12.15 -2.49
C PHE A 251 8.59 10.89 -2.70
N THR A 252 7.62 10.71 -1.83
CA THR A 252 6.56 9.72 -2.00
C THR A 252 5.22 10.29 -1.57
N VAL A 253 4.15 9.69 -2.05
CA VAL A 253 2.79 9.93 -1.57
C VAL A 253 2.28 8.71 -0.83
N SER A 254 1.56 8.92 0.26
CA SER A 254 0.98 7.85 1.05
C SER A 254 -0.27 8.32 1.80
N CYS A 255 -1.16 7.40 2.12
CA CYS A 255 -2.27 7.66 3.03
C CYS A 255 -1.85 7.69 4.51
N TYR A 256 -0.63 7.27 4.82
CA TYR A 256 -0.10 7.22 6.17
C TYR A 256 1.42 7.37 6.18
N PHE A 257 1.92 8.14 7.15
CA PHE A 257 3.31 8.16 7.58
C PHE A 257 3.36 8.09 9.10
N ARG A 258 4.34 7.34 9.63
CA ARG A 258 4.55 7.26 11.09
C ARG A 258 4.70 8.64 11.77
N THR A 259 5.14 9.63 11.02
CA THR A 259 5.39 11.01 11.51
C THR A 259 4.18 11.93 11.42
N LEU A 260 3.00 11.43 11.05
CA LEU A 260 1.77 12.21 11.05
C LEU A 260 1.45 12.72 12.46
N GLN A 261 1.11 14.00 12.54
CA GLN A 261 0.73 14.67 13.79
C GLN A 261 -0.80 14.68 13.89
N SER A 262 -1.37 13.61 14.44
CA SER A 262 -2.80 13.53 14.71
C SER A 262 -3.10 12.71 15.97
N PRO A 263 -4.23 12.97 16.65
CA PRO A 263 -4.66 12.19 17.82
C PRO A 263 -4.80 10.70 17.52
N GLU A 264 -5.29 10.36 16.31
CA GLU A 264 -5.46 8.98 15.85
C GLU A 264 -4.12 8.27 15.75
N ASN A 265 -3.11 8.92 15.13
CA ASN A 265 -1.77 8.37 15.03
C ASN A 265 -1.09 8.23 16.40
N ASP A 266 -1.23 9.22 17.29
CA ASP A 266 -0.70 9.15 18.64
C ASP A 266 -1.30 7.98 19.42
N SER A 267 -2.61 7.77 19.33
CA SER A 267 -3.32 6.64 19.94
C SER A 267 -2.83 5.30 19.37
N PHE A 268 -2.70 5.25 18.05
CA PHE A 268 -2.22 4.07 17.34
C PHE A 268 -0.79 3.69 17.76
N LEU A 269 0.13 4.64 17.77
CA LEU A 269 1.51 4.39 18.16
C LEU A 269 1.64 3.96 19.64
N LYS A 270 0.79 4.48 20.54
CA LYS A 270 0.70 4.00 21.93
C LYS A 270 0.24 2.53 21.99
N THR A 271 -0.76 2.18 21.21
CA THR A 271 -1.25 0.79 21.09
C THR A 271 -0.13 -0.14 20.60
N LEU A 272 0.62 0.27 19.58
CA LEU A 272 1.73 -0.52 19.02
C LEU A 272 2.90 -0.67 20.01
N ALA A 273 3.19 0.36 20.83
CA ALA A 273 4.23 0.25 21.83
C ALA A 273 3.99 -0.89 22.84
N ALA A 274 2.72 -1.25 23.07
CA ALA A 274 2.35 -2.34 23.94
C ALA A 274 2.23 -3.69 23.21
N LEU A 275 1.73 -3.72 21.98
CA LEU A 275 1.38 -4.95 21.27
C LEU A 275 2.45 -5.43 20.29
N ASP A 276 3.18 -4.52 19.68
CA ASP A 276 4.22 -4.82 18.68
C ASP A 276 5.41 -3.83 18.82
N PRO A 277 6.14 -3.88 19.97
CA PRO A 277 7.26 -3.00 20.21
C PRO A 277 8.36 -3.23 19.17
N GLY A 278 8.84 -2.14 18.56
CA GLY A 278 9.84 -2.23 17.49
C GLY A 278 9.29 -2.48 16.10
N ALA A 279 7.97 -2.37 15.89
CA ALA A 279 7.39 -2.36 14.55
C ALA A 279 7.93 -1.20 13.71
N ILE A 280 8.33 -1.49 12.48
CA ILE A 280 8.47 -0.47 11.44
C ILE A 280 7.05 -0.25 10.90
N VAL A 281 6.44 0.86 11.29
CA VAL A 281 5.06 1.17 10.93
C VAL A 281 5.07 2.02 9.68
N ASP A 282 4.54 1.48 8.61
CA ASP A 282 4.35 2.15 7.33
C ASP A 282 2.88 2.06 6.87
N ALA A 283 2.59 2.53 5.66
CA ALA A 283 1.25 2.50 5.12
C ALA A 283 0.68 1.09 5.00
N PHE A 284 1.47 0.08 4.61
CA PHE A 284 0.98 -1.30 4.50
C PHE A 284 0.55 -1.86 5.86
N TYR A 285 1.32 -1.56 6.90
CA TYR A 285 0.96 -1.92 8.27
C TYR A 285 -0.35 -1.25 8.70
N ALA A 286 -0.44 0.07 8.53
CA ALA A 286 -1.59 0.86 8.96
C ALA A 286 -2.87 0.48 8.19
N GLN A 287 -2.77 0.21 6.89
CA GLN A 287 -3.88 -0.22 6.04
C GLN A 287 -4.40 -1.62 6.44
N ALA A 288 -3.51 -2.59 6.65
CA ALA A 288 -3.91 -3.93 7.07
C ALA A 288 -4.50 -3.92 8.49
N PHE A 289 -3.94 -3.12 9.40
CA PHE A 289 -4.52 -2.89 10.72
C PHE A 289 -5.93 -2.30 10.60
N SER A 290 -6.10 -1.27 9.79
CA SER A 290 -7.40 -0.61 9.55
C SER A 290 -8.43 -1.57 8.94
N ALA A 291 -8.02 -2.43 8.01
CA ALA A 291 -8.91 -3.45 7.44
C ALA A 291 -9.51 -4.36 8.52
N VAL A 292 -8.70 -4.84 9.46
CA VAL A 292 -9.17 -5.69 10.57
C VAL A 292 -10.06 -4.90 11.54
N VAL A 293 -9.74 -3.63 11.82
CA VAL A 293 -10.61 -2.77 12.64
C VAL A 293 -11.97 -2.60 11.96
N MET A 294 -11.99 -2.35 10.64
CA MET A 294 -13.24 -2.23 9.88
C MET A 294 -14.07 -3.51 9.90
N ILE A 295 -13.44 -4.69 9.81
CA ILE A 295 -14.11 -5.99 9.97
C ILE A 295 -14.79 -6.07 11.34
N ALA A 296 -14.05 -5.78 12.41
CA ALA A 296 -14.57 -5.87 13.77
C ALA A 296 -15.73 -4.88 14.02
N GLU A 297 -15.62 -3.63 13.52
CA GLU A 297 -16.67 -2.63 13.62
C GLU A 297 -17.93 -3.03 12.84
N ALA A 298 -17.77 -3.59 11.65
CA ALA A 298 -18.89 -4.07 10.87
C ALA A 298 -19.60 -5.25 11.54
N ILE A 299 -18.87 -6.24 12.03
CA ILE A 299 -19.41 -7.38 12.80
C ILE A 299 -20.12 -6.86 14.05
N MET A 300 -19.56 -5.87 14.75
CA MET A 300 -20.20 -5.26 15.93
C MET A 300 -21.55 -4.60 15.61
N ARG A 301 -21.66 -4.01 14.43
CA ARG A 301 -22.88 -3.33 13.96
C ARG A 301 -23.96 -4.30 13.49
N CYS A 302 -23.59 -5.34 12.73
CA CYS A 302 -24.59 -6.26 12.16
C CYS A 302 -24.78 -7.56 12.96
N GLY A 303 -23.91 -7.85 13.92
CA GLY A 303 -23.98 -9.07 14.75
C GLY A 303 -23.60 -10.35 14.03
N SER A 304 -22.95 -10.27 12.85
CA SER A 304 -22.63 -11.41 11.98
C SER A 304 -21.34 -11.17 11.24
N ASP A 305 -20.67 -12.25 10.82
CA ASP A 305 -19.54 -12.23 9.87
C ASP A 305 -19.97 -12.56 8.43
N ASP A 306 -21.27 -12.60 8.15
CA ASP A 306 -21.78 -12.76 6.80
C ASP A 306 -21.29 -11.63 5.88
N ALA A 307 -20.82 -12.00 4.69
CA ALA A 307 -20.16 -11.06 3.77
C ALA A 307 -21.07 -9.89 3.34
N ASP A 308 -22.34 -10.18 3.05
CA ASP A 308 -23.31 -9.15 2.62
C ASP A 308 -23.72 -8.23 3.78
N LEU A 309 -23.92 -8.81 4.96
CA LEU A 309 -24.27 -8.04 6.15
C LEU A 309 -23.11 -7.13 6.57
N VAL A 310 -21.88 -7.62 6.55
CA VAL A 310 -20.68 -6.84 6.85
C VAL A 310 -20.49 -5.70 5.84
N ARG A 311 -20.60 -5.99 4.54
CA ARG A 311 -20.54 -4.97 3.49
C ARG A 311 -21.64 -3.92 3.66
N GLY A 312 -22.86 -4.36 3.95
CA GLY A 312 -24.00 -3.48 4.23
C GLY A 312 -23.78 -2.56 5.44
N ALA A 313 -23.16 -3.08 6.51
CA ALA A 313 -22.88 -2.34 7.72
C ALA A 313 -21.79 -1.25 7.59
N LEU A 314 -21.01 -1.30 6.51
CA LEU A 314 -19.97 -0.30 6.21
C LEU A 314 -20.47 0.83 5.31
N ARG A 315 -21.47 0.57 4.47
CA ARG A 315 -21.95 1.54 3.48
C ARG A 315 -22.49 2.79 4.14
N GLY A 316 -21.93 3.95 3.77
CA GLY A 316 -22.33 5.25 4.32
C GLY A 316 -21.97 5.44 5.80
N GLN A 317 -21.13 4.59 6.35
CA GLN A 317 -20.65 4.66 7.72
C GLN A 317 -19.16 4.93 7.77
N SER A 318 -18.76 5.81 8.68
CA SER A 318 -17.35 6.02 8.98
C SER A 318 -16.85 5.07 10.06
N VAL A 319 -15.59 4.71 9.96
CA VAL A 319 -14.86 3.90 10.94
C VAL A 319 -13.59 4.63 11.33
N ASP A 320 -13.39 4.83 12.64
CA ASP A 320 -12.16 5.43 13.16
C ASP A 320 -11.03 4.41 13.08
N THR A 321 -9.94 4.79 12.40
CA THR A 321 -8.78 3.94 12.14
C THR A 321 -7.48 4.74 12.28
N PRO A 322 -6.31 4.09 12.25
CA PRO A 322 -5.03 4.81 12.14
C PRO A 322 -4.89 5.74 10.93
N LEU A 323 -5.70 5.52 9.90
CA LEU A 323 -5.73 6.36 8.69
C LEU A 323 -6.67 7.58 8.84
N GLY A 324 -7.27 7.75 10.00
CA GLY A 324 -8.34 8.70 10.28
C GLY A 324 -9.73 8.04 10.27
N ALA A 325 -10.76 8.85 10.25
CA ALA A 325 -12.13 8.40 10.08
C ALA A 325 -12.39 8.11 8.59
N ILE A 326 -12.41 6.85 8.21
CA ILE A 326 -12.54 6.41 6.82
C ILE A 326 -13.90 5.78 6.53
N SER A 327 -14.37 5.95 5.31
CA SER A 327 -15.62 5.37 4.82
C SER A 327 -15.41 4.58 3.53
N VAL A 328 -16.28 3.59 3.30
CA VAL A 328 -16.30 2.81 2.07
C VAL A 328 -17.30 3.43 1.11
N ASP A 329 -16.82 3.76 -0.10
CA ASP A 329 -17.69 4.19 -1.19
C ASP A 329 -18.71 3.09 -1.52
N ARG A 330 -19.97 3.44 -1.57
CA ARG A 330 -21.06 2.47 -1.68
C ARG A 330 -21.18 1.80 -3.05
N TRP A 331 -20.54 2.37 -4.07
CA TRP A 331 -20.63 1.90 -5.44
C TRP A 331 -19.41 1.09 -5.87
N THR A 332 -18.26 1.49 -5.35
CA THR A 332 -16.97 0.95 -5.80
C THR A 332 -16.26 0.11 -4.74
N ASN A 333 -16.75 0.13 -3.49
CA ASN A 333 -16.13 -0.51 -2.33
C ASN A 333 -14.69 -0.02 -2.04
N HIS A 334 -14.31 1.15 -2.56
CA HIS A 334 -13.04 1.79 -2.23
C HIS A 334 -13.17 2.62 -0.97
N VAL A 335 -12.11 2.64 -0.19
CA VAL A 335 -11.99 3.53 0.96
C VAL A 335 -11.48 4.88 0.48
N GLU A 336 -12.13 5.95 0.93
CA GLU A 336 -11.65 7.31 0.73
C GLU A 336 -10.49 7.58 1.68
N LEU A 337 -9.32 7.91 1.13
CA LEU A 337 -8.07 8.04 1.87
C LEU A 337 -7.41 9.41 1.62
N PRO A 338 -6.80 10.01 2.66
CA PRO A 338 -6.01 11.22 2.48
C PRO A 338 -4.74 10.95 1.68
N ALA A 339 -4.26 11.96 0.96
CA ALA A 339 -2.96 11.94 0.29
C ALA A 339 -1.98 12.85 1.03
N HIS A 340 -0.94 12.28 1.60
CA HIS A 340 0.15 13.00 2.26
C HIS A 340 1.41 12.92 1.42
N ILE A 341 2.09 14.05 1.20
CA ILE A 341 3.39 14.06 0.52
C ILE A 341 4.50 14.00 1.56
N GLY A 342 5.34 12.98 1.46
CA GLY A 342 6.50 12.77 2.32
C GLY A 342 7.81 12.97 1.56
N ARG A 343 8.76 13.69 2.16
CA ARG A 343 10.16 13.73 1.70
C ARG A 343 10.99 12.84 2.61
N ALA A 344 11.72 11.89 2.03
CA ALA A 344 12.56 10.98 2.79
C ALA A 344 13.70 11.71 3.51
N CYS A 345 13.87 11.43 4.80
CA CYS A 345 14.90 12.02 5.65
C CYS A 345 15.42 10.95 6.63
N GLY A 346 16.55 10.34 6.30
CA GLY A 346 17.07 9.20 7.05
C GLY A 346 16.12 8.00 6.97
N ARG A 347 15.63 7.52 8.09
CA ARG A 347 14.71 6.37 8.20
C ARG A 347 13.23 6.77 8.31
N GLN A 348 12.90 8.03 8.06
CA GLN A 348 11.55 8.58 8.23
C GLN A 348 11.21 9.49 7.05
N PHE A 349 9.92 9.81 6.92
CA PHE A 349 9.46 10.87 6.04
C PHE A 349 9.15 12.12 6.84
N ARG A 350 9.56 13.28 6.31
CA ARG A 350 9.01 14.57 6.75
C ARG A 350 7.77 14.83 5.92
N ASN A 351 6.64 14.78 6.59
CA ASN A 351 5.36 15.13 5.99
C ASN A 351 5.32 16.65 5.71
N ARG A 352 4.92 17.05 4.50
CA ARG A 352 4.88 18.46 4.09
C ARG A 352 3.49 19.00 3.86
N GLN A 353 2.49 18.15 3.60
CA GLN A 353 1.11 18.61 3.40
C GLN A 353 0.16 17.42 3.30
N ALA A 354 -1.02 17.50 3.96
CA ALA A 354 -2.18 16.75 3.53
C ALA A 354 -2.78 17.50 2.34
N LEU A 355 -2.99 16.82 1.22
CA LEU A 355 -3.75 17.34 0.10
C LEU A 355 -5.18 16.83 0.27
N THR A 356 -6.10 17.74 0.46
CA THR A 356 -7.55 17.46 0.56
C THR A 356 -8.16 17.39 -0.81
#